data_6a1faf571ec019dc6c632b54f2b7c0ff
#
_entry.id   6a1faf571ec019dc6c632b54f2b7c0ff
#
_cell.length_a   1.000
_cell.length_b   1.000
_cell.length_c   1.000
_cell.angle_alpha   90.00
_cell.angle_beta   90.00
_cell.angle_gamma   90.00
#
_symmetry.space_group_name_H-M   'P 1'
#
loop_
_entity.id
_entity.type
_entity.pdbx_description
1 polymer ?
#
loop_
_entity_poly.entity_id
_entity_poly.type
_entity_poly.pdbx_seq_one_letter_code
_entity_poly.pdbx_strand_id
1 'polypeptide(L)'
;MQRFWTGAAGAGPPVIDRAHGVHIWDKSGKRYIDVTSGPIAVNIGHGNERVLEAMREQAGRVCFAYPSNFESPDSTRLSALLAGLAGPGLDCAFFVSGGSEAVEKCLQFARRVALARGQPGRYKVISRNPSYHGSTRTTMSLSADPAYAPYLLGHPPGIHIDAPWSYRLPPGLGAEEHARECTQQLRTRIVAEGPESVLAFILEPVMGFCGGATHAPESYYREVREICDEFGVLLIHDEIVSGAGRSGTFLAADHWDGARPDLAILAKGLGGGYVPLAAFLAPAALVDAVAGEGGFHVGHTHKAHPLACAVGLAVLSETVEHKLIERARDTGAYLRAQLKHLQGNSTIIGDVRGLGMLNAVEIVADRDSRRMLPRSMDVVGRVQALARATGLLIYGRRTHAGRFGDWIMVAPPLIATRADIDEIVTGLGRCLTTLERELATSG
;
A
#
# COMPACT_ATOMS: atom_id res chain seq x y z
N MET A 1 6.98 -30.63 1.88
CA MET A 1 6.51 -29.44 2.64
C MET A 1 7.43 -28.28 2.29
N GLN A 2 6.91 -27.24 1.61
CA GLN A 2 7.70 -26.04 1.31
C GLN A 2 7.75 -25.15 2.56
N ARG A 3 8.93 -25.01 3.16
CA ARG A 3 9.15 -24.14 4.32
C ARG A 3 10.18 -23.08 3.98
N PHE A 4 9.85 -22.17 3.07
CA PHE A 4 10.66 -20.97 2.85
C PHE A 4 10.45 -19.91 3.94
N TRP A 5 9.33 -19.98 4.64
CA TRP A 5 8.99 -19.10 5.74
C TRP A 5 8.81 -19.94 7.00
N THR A 6 9.84 -19.96 7.82
CA THR A 6 9.75 -20.47 9.19
C THR A 6 9.81 -19.28 10.11
N GLY A 7 8.65 -18.84 10.61
CA GLY A 7 8.65 -18.09 11.87
C GLY A 7 9.39 -18.88 12.92
N ALA A 8 9.78 -18.23 14.03
CA ALA A 8 10.53 -18.82 15.13
C ALA A 8 10.07 -20.25 15.45
N ALA A 9 11.01 -21.11 15.88
CA ALA A 9 10.79 -22.51 16.22
C ALA A 9 9.56 -22.68 17.12
N GLY A 10 8.49 -23.27 16.60
CA GLY A 10 7.21 -23.47 17.29
C GLY A 10 6.18 -24.11 16.37
N ALA A 11 4.98 -24.33 16.87
CA ALA A 11 3.85 -24.77 16.06
C ALA A 11 3.62 -23.77 14.91
N GLY A 12 3.54 -24.26 13.67
CA GLY A 12 3.28 -23.44 12.49
C GLY A 12 1.96 -22.66 12.59
N PRO A 13 1.67 -21.74 11.65
CA PRO A 13 0.39 -21.05 11.64
C PRO A 13 -0.78 -22.04 11.53
N PRO A 14 -1.97 -21.69 12.03
CA PRO A 14 -3.17 -22.54 11.90
C PRO A 14 -3.46 -22.83 10.43
N VAL A 15 -4.01 -24.00 10.15
CA VAL A 15 -4.38 -24.40 8.79
C VAL A 15 -5.77 -23.85 8.50
N ILE A 16 -5.88 -23.00 7.49
CA ILE A 16 -7.17 -22.43 7.05
C ILE A 16 -8.10 -23.54 6.55
N ASP A 17 -9.40 -23.40 6.87
CA ASP A 17 -10.49 -24.21 6.33
C ASP A 17 -11.32 -23.41 5.32
N ARG A 18 -11.98 -22.34 5.78
CA ARG A 18 -12.85 -21.48 4.98
C ARG A 18 -12.80 -20.02 5.44
N ALA A 19 -13.32 -19.13 4.60
CA ALA A 19 -13.49 -17.73 4.93
C ALA A 19 -14.78 -17.17 4.31
N HIS A 20 -15.41 -16.20 4.98
CA HIS A 20 -16.58 -15.48 4.49
C HIS A 20 -16.67 -14.08 5.12
N GLY A 21 -16.98 -13.06 4.33
CA GLY A 21 -17.02 -11.68 4.79
C GLY A 21 -15.67 -11.25 5.39
N VAL A 22 -15.67 -10.84 6.65
CA VAL A 22 -14.46 -10.44 7.39
C VAL A 22 -13.88 -11.58 8.23
N HIS A 23 -14.45 -12.79 8.17
CA HIS A 23 -14.11 -13.89 9.04
C HIS A 23 -13.38 -15.02 8.31
N ILE A 24 -12.45 -15.65 9.03
CA ILE A 24 -11.69 -16.83 8.59
C ILE A 24 -11.82 -17.92 9.66
N TRP A 25 -11.95 -19.18 9.25
CA TRP A 25 -11.96 -20.33 10.14
C TRP A 25 -10.80 -21.26 9.81
N ASP A 26 -10.17 -21.78 10.86
CA ASP A 26 -9.18 -22.83 10.72
C ASP A 26 -9.81 -24.23 10.80
N LYS A 27 -9.02 -25.26 10.53
CA LYS A 27 -9.47 -26.65 10.57
C LYS A 27 -9.89 -27.17 11.95
N SER A 28 -9.60 -26.44 13.04
CA SER A 28 -10.11 -26.75 14.37
C SER A 28 -11.51 -26.16 14.61
N GLY A 29 -12.04 -25.38 13.66
CA GLY A 29 -13.30 -24.66 13.78
C GLY A 29 -13.17 -23.31 14.48
N LYS A 30 -11.97 -22.89 14.88
CA LYS A 30 -11.75 -21.59 15.48
C LYS A 30 -11.97 -20.47 14.47
N ARG A 31 -12.81 -19.49 14.85
CA ARG A 31 -13.07 -18.29 14.08
C ARG A 31 -12.04 -17.21 14.38
N TYR A 32 -11.63 -16.52 13.32
CA TYR A 32 -10.81 -15.33 13.37
C TYR A 32 -11.50 -14.20 12.62
N ILE A 33 -11.30 -12.96 13.06
CA ILE A 33 -11.63 -11.76 12.30
C ILE A 33 -10.36 -11.22 11.63
N ASP A 34 -10.45 -10.92 10.33
CA ASP A 34 -9.33 -10.39 9.54
C ASP A 34 -9.21 -8.87 9.74
N VAL A 35 -8.34 -8.47 10.67
CA VAL A 35 -8.14 -7.07 11.06
C VAL A 35 -7.35 -6.28 10.02
N THR A 36 -6.68 -6.95 9.09
CA THR A 36 -5.76 -6.31 8.13
C THR A 36 -6.03 -6.66 6.68
N SER A 37 -7.16 -7.33 6.37
CA SER A 37 -7.45 -7.78 5.01
C SER A 37 -6.32 -8.61 4.41
N GLY A 38 -5.75 -9.53 5.20
CA GLY A 38 -4.45 -10.14 4.91
C GLY A 38 -3.35 -9.05 4.89
N PRO A 39 -2.54 -8.96 3.82
CA PRO A 39 -1.61 -7.84 3.63
C PRO A 39 -2.28 -6.64 2.93
N ILE A 40 -3.49 -6.24 3.38
CA ILE A 40 -4.31 -5.12 2.86
C ILE A 40 -4.76 -5.39 1.40
N ALA A 41 -5.13 -6.62 1.09
CA ALA A 41 -5.52 -7.03 -0.26
C ALA A 41 -7.03 -7.36 -0.38
N VAL A 42 -7.66 -7.85 0.69
CA VAL A 42 -9.04 -8.34 0.68
C VAL A 42 -10.03 -7.19 0.94
N ASN A 43 -10.17 -6.28 -0.04
CA ASN A 43 -10.98 -5.07 0.15
C ASN A 43 -12.47 -5.38 0.33
N ILE A 44 -13.03 -6.31 -0.44
CA ILE A 44 -14.46 -6.62 -0.44
C ILE A 44 -14.82 -7.87 0.40
N GLY A 45 -13.87 -8.35 1.23
CA GLY A 45 -14.07 -9.55 2.05
C GLY A 45 -13.99 -10.85 1.25
N HIS A 46 -14.16 -11.96 1.96
CA HIS A 46 -14.10 -13.31 1.41
C HIS A 46 -15.48 -13.79 0.94
N GLY A 47 -15.52 -14.67 -0.08
CA GLY A 47 -16.74 -15.37 -0.50
C GLY A 47 -17.77 -14.48 -1.17
N ASN A 48 -17.36 -13.41 -1.87
CA ASN A 48 -18.27 -12.56 -2.64
C ASN A 48 -18.80 -13.33 -3.87
N GLU A 49 -20.11 -13.58 -3.92
CA GLU A 49 -20.74 -14.43 -4.93
C GLU A 49 -20.59 -13.89 -6.35
N ARG A 50 -20.67 -12.57 -6.55
CA ARG A 50 -20.49 -11.95 -7.87
C ARG A 50 -19.08 -12.22 -8.42
N VAL A 51 -18.06 -12.10 -7.57
CA VAL A 51 -16.68 -12.39 -7.96
C VAL A 51 -16.49 -13.86 -8.27
N LEU A 52 -17.06 -14.76 -7.44
CA LEU A 52 -17.00 -16.20 -7.66
C LEU A 52 -17.68 -16.58 -8.98
N GLU A 53 -18.81 -15.96 -9.31
CA GLU A 53 -19.50 -16.20 -10.57
C GLU A 53 -18.68 -15.70 -11.76
N ALA A 54 -18.16 -14.49 -11.72
CA ALA A 54 -17.27 -13.95 -12.75
C ALA A 54 -16.05 -14.86 -13.00
N MET A 55 -15.49 -15.45 -11.93
CA MET A 55 -14.40 -16.44 -12.03
C MET A 55 -14.86 -17.71 -12.77
N ARG A 56 -16.02 -18.28 -12.40
CA ARG A 56 -16.55 -19.50 -13.04
C ARG A 56 -16.82 -19.29 -14.53
N GLU A 57 -17.53 -18.19 -14.86
CA GLU A 57 -17.89 -17.85 -16.24
C GLU A 57 -16.63 -17.62 -17.09
N GLN A 58 -15.70 -16.80 -16.62
CA GLN A 58 -14.50 -16.49 -17.42
C GLN A 58 -13.57 -17.71 -17.56
N ALA A 59 -13.40 -18.51 -16.50
CA ALA A 59 -12.59 -19.74 -16.56
C ALA A 59 -13.20 -20.78 -17.52
N GLY A 60 -14.55 -20.83 -17.63
CA GLY A 60 -15.25 -21.69 -18.58
C GLY A 60 -15.16 -21.22 -20.05
N ARG A 61 -14.94 -19.92 -20.27
CA ARG A 61 -14.85 -19.34 -21.63
C ARG A 61 -13.44 -19.40 -22.21
N VAL A 62 -12.46 -18.84 -21.52
CA VAL A 62 -11.06 -18.84 -21.94
C VAL A 62 -10.16 -18.57 -20.74
N CYS A 63 -9.20 -19.47 -20.49
CA CYS A 63 -8.25 -19.34 -19.39
C CYS A 63 -7.14 -18.33 -19.67
N PHE A 64 -6.70 -18.22 -20.93
CA PHE A 64 -5.62 -17.34 -21.37
C PHE A 64 -5.80 -16.92 -22.83
N ALA A 65 -5.58 -15.64 -23.11
CA ALA A 65 -5.47 -15.10 -24.46
C ALA A 65 -4.28 -14.15 -24.50
N TYR A 66 -3.41 -14.30 -25.49
CA TYR A 66 -2.24 -13.42 -25.63
C TYR A 66 -2.67 -12.07 -26.20
N PRO A 67 -2.42 -10.96 -25.49
CA PRO A 67 -2.95 -9.64 -25.88
C PRO A 67 -2.45 -9.08 -27.20
N SER A 68 -1.38 -9.66 -27.76
CA SER A 68 -0.94 -9.28 -29.12
C SER A 68 -1.79 -9.91 -30.25
N ASN A 69 -2.58 -10.93 -29.92
CA ASN A 69 -3.43 -11.65 -30.89
C ASN A 69 -4.92 -11.37 -30.64
N PHE A 70 -5.30 -11.08 -29.40
CA PHE A 70 -6.71 -10.94 -29.03
C PHE A 70 -6.89 -9.85 -27.97
N GLU A 71 -7.94 -9.06 -28.10
CA GLU A 71 -8.43 -8.21 -27.06
C GLU A 71 -9.33 -9.00 -26.10
N SER A 72 -9.26 -8.70 -24.81
CA SER A 72 -10.18 -9.23 -23.82
C SER A 72 -11.23 -8.16 -23.50
N PRO A 73 -12.53 -8.45 -23.70
CA PRO A 73 -13.57 -7.47 -23.38
C PRO A 73 -13.52 -6.98 -21.94
N ASP A 74 -13.18 -7.86 -21.00
CA ASP A 74 -13.12 -7.50 -19.58
C ASP A 74 -11.90 -6.64 -19.25
N SER A 75 -10.77 -6.80 -19.97
CA SER A 75 -9.63 -5.88 -19.78
C SER A 75 -9.95 -4.46 -20.26
N THR A 76 -10.67 -4.33 -21.37
CA THR A 76 -11.12 -3.04 -21.91
C THR A 76 -12.13 -2.37 -20.96
N ARG A 77 -13.12 -3.13 -20.47
CA ARG A 77 -14.13 -2.65 -19.51
C ARG A 77 -13.48 -2.25 -18.17
N LEU A 78 -12.55 -3.06 -17.68
CA LEU A 78 -11.81 -2.75 -16.45
C LEU A 78 -10.95 -1.49 -16.61
N SER A 79 -10.27 -1.33 -17.77
CA SER A 79 -9.49 -0.11 -18.05
C SER A 79 -10.38 1.13 -18.06
N ALA A 80 -11.54 1.06 -18.71
CA ALA A 80 -12.50 2.16 -18.74
C ALA A 80 -13.05 2.50 -17.33
N LEU A 81 -13.36 1.49 -16.52
CA LEU A 81 -13.83 1.69 -15.16
C LEU A 81 -12.74 2.33 -14.30
N LEU A 82 -11.50 1.87 -14.42
CA LEU A 82 -10.34 2.44 -13.71
C LEU A 82 -10.11 3.91 -14.09
N ALA A 83 -10.15 4.24 -15.37
CA ALA A 83 -10.02 5.61 -15.86
C ALA A 83 -11.13 6.51 -15.30
N GLY A 84 -12.38 6.04 -15.30
CA GLY A 84 -13.50 6.76 -14.72
C GLY A 84 -13.37 7.01 -13.21
N LEU A 85 -12.85 6.04 -12.47
CA LEU A 85 -12.66 6.14 -11.01
C LEU A 85 -11.42 6.96 -10.64
N ALA A 86 -10.34 6.82 -11.39
CA ALA A 86 -9.11 7.57 -11.17
C ALA A 86 -9.25 9.05 -11.59
N GLY A 87 -10.22 9.35 -12.45
CA GLY A 87 -10.48 10.71 -12.93
C GLY A 87 -9.48 11.22 -13.98
N PRO A 88 -9.58 12.50 -14.37
CA PRO A 88 -8.84 13.05 -15.51
C PRO A 88 -7.33 12.86 -15.42
N GLY A 89 -6.69 12.59 -16.56
CA GLY A 89 -5.23 12.45 -16.67
C GLY A 89 -4.67 11.07 -16.32
N LEU A 90 -5.54 10.07 -16.05
CA LEU A 90 -5.15 8.68 -15.81
C LEU A 90 -6.03 7.73 -16.65
N ASP A 91 -5.99 7.94 -17.98
CA ASP A 91 -6.98 7.43 -18.93
C ASP A 91 -6.71 6.01 -19.40
N CYS A 92 -5.47 5.52 -19.26
CA CYS A 92 -5.03 4.23 -19.78
C CYS A 92 -4.46 3.36 -18.68
N ALA A 93 -4.79 2.06 -18.70
CA ALA A 93 -4.28 1.08 -17.72
C ALA A 93 -3.40 0.02 -18.40
N PHE A 94 -2.26 -0.29 -17.81
CA PHE A 94 -1.42 -1.43 -18.18
C PHE A 94 -1.44 -2.47 -17.06
N PHE A 95 -2.02 -3.65 -17.34
CA PHE A 95 -2.23 -4.70 -16.33
C PHE A 95 -1.05 -5.67 -16.25
N VAL A 96 -0.74 -6.09 -15.02
CA VAL A 96 0.25 -7.12 -14.65
C VAL A 96 -0.24 -7.94 -13.47
N SER A 97 0.56 -8.92 -13.01
CA SER A 97 0.12 -9.84 -11.96
C SER A 97 0.37 -9.34 -10.53
N GLY A 98 1.35 -8.48 -10.30
CA GLY A 98 1.73 -8.08 -8.94
C GLY A 98 2.26 -6.67 -8.82
N GLY A 99 2.22 -6.11 -7.58
CA GLY A 99 2.63 -4.73 -7.31
C GLY A 99 4.08 -4.43 -7.70
N SER A 100 5.02 -5.31 -7.37
CA SER A 100 6.44 -5.13 -7.77
C SER A 100 6.63 -5.07 -9.27
N GLU A 101 5.88 -5.91 -10.02
CA GLU A 101 5.87 -5.88 -11.49
C GLU A 101 5.25 -4.59 -12.02
N ALA A 102 4.19 -4.09 -11.36
CA ALA A 102 3.55 -2.84 -11.75
C ALA A 102 4.50 -1.64 -11.58
N VAL A 103 5.27 -1.59 -10.48
CA VAL A 103 6.31 -0.57 -10.29
C VAL A 103 7.38 -0.68 -11.36
N GLU A 104 7.91 -1.88 -11.64
CA GLU A 104 8.91 -2.09 -12.70
C GLU A 104 8.39 -1.64 -14.08
N LYS A 105 7.15 -2.01 -14.42
CA LYS A 105 6.54 -1.64 -15.71
C LYS A 105 6.25 -0.14 -15.79
N CYS A 106 5.83 0.48 -14.70
CA CYS A 106 5.62 1.92 -14.62
C CYS A 106 6.94 2.68 -14.87
N LEU A 107 8.04 2.26 -14.23
CA LEU A 107 9.36 2.87 -14.43
C LEU A 107 9.89 2.65 -15.86
N GLN A 108 9.69 1.45 -16.42
CA GLN A 108 10.04 1.16 -17.82
C GLN A 108 9.22 2.02 -18.80
N PHE A 109 7.92 2.24 -18.52
CA PHE A 109 7.07 3.14 -19.29
C PHE A 109 7.53 4.60 -19.14
N ALA A 110 7.79 5.08 -17.94
CA ALA A 110 8.34 6.42 -17.69
C ALA A 110 9.64 6.64 -18.48
N ARG A 111 10.53 5.64 -18.49
CA ARG A 111 11.76 5.69 -19.30
C ARG A 111 11.44 5.77 -20.80
N ARG A 112 10.45 5.05 -21.28
CA ARG A 112 10.01 5.09 -22.68
C ARG A 112 9.42 6.46 -23.04
N VAL A 113 8.67 7.09 -22.12
CA VAL A 113 8.18 8.47 -22.28
C VAL A 113 9.35 9.45 -22.43
N ALA A 114 10.38 9.34 -21.60
CA ALA A 114 11.56 10.20 -21.71
C ALA A 114 12.26 10.04 -23.07
N LEU A 115 12.39 8.81 -23.57
CA LEU A 115 12.96 8.55 -24.91
C LEU A 115 12.09 9.17 -26.00
N ALA A 116 10.76 9.00 -25.95
CA ALA A 116 9.85 9.58 -26.92
C ALA A 116 9.86 11.12 -26.93
N ARG A 117 10.21 11.73 -25.78
CA ARG A 117 10.40 13.19 -25.65
C ARG A 117 11.81 13.67 -26.06
N GLY A 118 12.67 12.81 -26.59
CA GLY A 118 14.06 13.17 -26.92
C GLY A 118 14.95 13.44 -25.72
N GLN A 119 14.65 12.86 -24.56
CA GLN A 119 15.35 13.04 -23.29
C GLN A 119 16.08 11.76 -22.84
N PRO A 120 17.05 11.22 -23.63
CA PRO A 120 17.70 9.96 -23.33
C PRO A 120 18.57 10.01 -22.05
N GLY A 121 18.91 11.19 -21.54
CA GLY A 121 19.64 11.38 -20.28
C GLY A 121 18.82 11.08 -19.04
N ARG A 122 17.47 11.13 -19.07
CA ARG A 122 16.62 10.90 -17.89
C ARG A 122 16.43 9.42 -17.58
N TYR A 123 17.02 8.95 -16.49
CA TYR A 123 16.93 7.54 -16.04
C TYR A 123 16.92 7.35 -14.53
N LYS A 124 17.32 8.36 -13.75
CA LYS A 124 17.38 8.27 -12.29
C LYS A 124 16.00 8.39 -11.68
N VAL A 125 15.74 7.58 -10.64
CA VAL A 125 14.51 7.62 -9.87
C VAL A 125 14.83 7.98 -8.44
N ILE A 126 14.15 8.99 -7.91
CA ILE A 126 14.23 9.38 -6.51
C ILE A 126 13.03 8.77 -5.76
N SER A 127 13.24 8.31 -4.54
CA SER A 127 12.21 7.82 -3.64
C SER A 127 12.42 8.32 -2.21
N ARG A 128 11.59 7.87 -1.27
CA ARG A 128 11.69 8.28 0.14
C ARG A 128 12.38 7.22 1.00
N ASN A 129 12.99 7.64 2.09
CA ASN A 129 13.52 6.80 3.15
C ASN A 129 12.81 7.13 4.49
N PRO A 130 12.01 6.19 5.05
CA PRO A 130 11.66 4.88 4.52
C PRO A 130 10.57 4.92 3.46
N SER A 131 10.49 3.86 2.66
CA SER A 131 9.38 3.56 1.75
C SER A 131 9.29 2.05 1.48
N TYR A 132 8.24 1.60 0.78
CA TYR A 132 8.12 0.24 0.32
C TYR A 132 7.48 0.20 -1.07
N HIS A 133 8.26 -0.25 -2.07
CA HIS A 133 7.83 -0.29 -3.47
C HIS A 133 7.84 -1.71 -4.07
N GLY A 134 8.22 -2.72 -3.31
CA GLY A 134 8.19 -4.11 -3.76
C GLY A 134 9.42 -4.94 -3.41
N SER A 135 9.54 -6.11 -4.05
CA SER A 135 10.52 -7.15 -3.74
C SER A 135 11.40 -7.59 -4.92
N THR A 136 11.40 -6.84 -6.05
CA THR A 136 12.42 -6.98 -7.09
C THR A 136 13.65 -6.15 -6.72
N ARG A 137 14.80 -6.37 -7.39
CA ARG A 137 16.02 -5.62 -7.05
C ARG A 137 15.85 -4.11 -7.18
N THR A 138 15.20 -3.64 -8.25
CA THR A 138 14.90 -2.21 -8.43
C THR A 138 13.98 -1.70 -7.33
N THR A 139 12.87 -2.38 -7.07
CA THR A 139 11.89 -1.93 -6.07
C THR A 139 12.41 -2.01 -4.64
N MET A 140 13.28 -2.99 -4.32
CA MET A 140 14.00 -3.04 -3.03
C MET A 140 14.99 -1.87 -2.89
N SER A 141 15.69 -1.50 -3.99
CA SER A 141 16.58 -0.34 -4.00
C SER A 141 15.81 0.96 -3.73
N LEU A 142 14.62 1.11 -4.30
CA LEU A 142 13.72 2.25 -4.05
C LEU A 142 13.09 2.23 -2.65
N SER A 143 12.99 1.07 -2.01
CA SER A 143 12.34 0.92 -0.70
C SER A 143 13.18 1.41 0.49
N ALA A 144 14.49 1.61 0.32
CA ALA A 144 15.42 2.11 1.33
C ALA A 144 15.43 1.33 2.68
N ASP A 145 14.95 0.07 2.70
CA ASP A 145 14.96 -0.75 3.92
C ASP A 145 16.34 -1.41 4.09
N PRO A 146 17.06 -1.18 5.20
CA PRO A 146 18.36 -1.81 5.47
C PRO A 146 18.34 -3.34 5.42
N ALA A 147 17.17 -3.96 5.67
CA ALA A 147 17.01 -5.41 5.55
C ALA A 147 17.23 -5.96 4.13
N TYR A 148 17.16 -5.10 3.12
CA TYR A 148 17.39 -5.47 1.72
C TYR A 148 18.86 -5.39 1.28
N ALA A 149 19.73 -4.80 2.09
CA ALA A 149 21.14 -4.62 1.73
C ALA A 149 21.82 -5.92 1.23
N PRO A 150 21.62 -7.11 1.84
CA PRO A 150 22.23 -8.34 1.35
C PRO A 150 21.79 -8.74 -0.07
N TYR A 151 20.56 -8.37 -0.48
CA TYR A 151 20.00 -8.70 -1.79
C TYR A 151 20.38 -7.69 -2.89
N LEU A 152 20.94 -6.54 -2.50
CA LEU A 152 21.29 -5.44 -3.39
C LEU A 152 22.77 -5.36 -3.74
N LEU A 153 23.58 -6.35 -3.33
CA LEU A 153 25.01 -6.39 -3.69
C LEU A 153 25.18 -6.33 -5.22
N GLY A 154 26.00 -5.36 -5.67
CA GLY A 154 26.23 -5.09 -7.09
C GLY A 154 25.08 -4.40 -7.83
N HIS A 155 24.02 -4.00 -7.15
CA HIS A 155 22.97 -3.14 -7.69
C HIS A 155 23.31 -1.68 -7.36
N PRO A 156 23.05 -0.70 -8.26
CA PRO A 156 23.22 0.72 -7.93
C PRO A 156 22.42 1.09 -6.68
N PRO A 157 22.97 1.91 -5.78
CA PRO A 157 22.23 2.38 -4.61
C PRO A 157 21.03 3.22 -5.05
N GLY A 158 19.94 3.12 -4.30
CA GLY A 158 18.77 3.98 -4.49
C GLY A 158 19.09 5.44 -4.16
N ILE A 159 18.40 6.36 -4.79
CA ILE A 159 18.48 7.80 -4.53
C ILE A 159 17.29 8.17 -3.65
N HIS A 160 17.56 8.66 -2.45
CA HIS A 160 16.50 8.89 -1.46
C HIS A 160 16.54 10.30 -0.89
N ILE A 161 15.38 10.75 -0.44
CA ILE A 161 15.17 11.86 0.47
C ILE A 161 14.46 11.35 1.73
N ASP A 162 14.40 12.14 2.79
CA ASP A 162 13.64 11.76 3.97
C ASP A 162 12.13 11.74 3.70
N ALA A 163 11.44 10.79 4.34
CA ALA A 163 9.99 10.76 4.33
C ALA A 163 9.42 11.73 5.38
N PRO A 164 8.32 12.46 5.08
CA PRO A 164 7.69 13.31 6.08
C PRO A 164 6.96 12.48 7.13
N TRP A 165 7.32 12.69 8.40
CA TRP A 165 6.69 12.05 9.56
C TRP A 165 5.79 13.03 10.27
N SER A 166 4.68 12.54 10.83
CA SER A 166 3.78 13.32 11.67
C SER A 166 3.97 13.04 13.18
N TYR A 167 4.47 11.86 13.53
CA TYR A 167 4.63 11.46 14.94
C TYR A 167 6.10 11.47 15.40
N ARG A 168 7.02 10.83 14.65
CA ARG A 168 8.46 10.78 15.00
C ARG A 168 9.22 11.92 14.33
N LEU A 169 8.86 13.13 14.72
CA LEU A 169 9.48 14.35 14.19
C LEU A 169 10.92 14.52 14.72
N PRO A 170 11.82 15.15 13.97
CA PRO A 170 13.07 15.66 14.47
C PRO A 170 12.83 16.62 15.66
N PRO A 171 13.75 16.68 16.64
CA PRO A 171 13.61 17.58 17.77
C PRO A 171 13.42 19.04 17.35
N GLY A 172 12.40 19.69 17.91
CA GLY A 172 12.12 21.11 17.66
C GLY A 172 11.31 21.42 16.42
N LEU A 173 11.02 20.43 15.54
CA LEU A 173 10.25 20.65 14.33
C LEU A 173 8.76 20.26 14.49
N GLY A 174 7.88 21.06 13.89
CA GLY A 174 6.48 20.71 13.65
C GLY A 174 6.33 19.87 12.38
N ALA A 175 5.14 19.23 12.21
CA ALA A 175 4.89 18.37 11.06
C ALA A 175 4.98 19.12 9.71
N GLU A 176 4.45 20.34 9.64
CA GLU A 176 4.52 21.20 8.45
C GLU A 176 5.96 21.62 8.10
N GLU A 177 6.75 21.95 9.11
CA GLU A 177 8.12 22.37 8.93
C GLU A 177 9.00 21.20 8.46
N HIS A 178 8.84 20.04 9.09
CA HIS A 178 9.52 18.81 8.65
C HIS A 178 9.11 18.41 7.23
N ALA A 179 7.83 18.52 6.89
CA ALA A 179 7.36 18.24 5.53
C ALA A 179 8.03 19.18 4.50
N ARG A 180 8.14 20.47 4.83
CA ARG A 180 8.84 21.46 4.00
C ARG A 180 10.34 21.17 3.87
N GLU A 181 11.01 20.72 4.93
CA GLU A 181 12.40 20.26 4.83
C GLU A 181 12.53 19.08 3.85
N CYS A 182 11.60 18.11 3.90
CA CYS A 182 11.60 16.99 2.96
C CYS A 182 11.40 17.44 1.51
N THR A 183 10.53 18.43 1.24
CA THR A 183 10.36 18.97 -0.11
C THR A 183 11.59 19.75 -0.59
N GLN A 184 12.26 20.48 0.29
CA GLN A 184 13.55 21.12 -0.05
C GLN A 184 14.66 20.10 -0.30
N GLN A 185 14.67 18.97 0.41
CA GLN A 185 15.59 17.86 0.09
C GLN A 185 15.33 17.31 -1.31
N LEU A 186 14.06 17.19 -1.76
CA LEU A 186 13.73 16.77 -3.12
C LEU A 186 14.35 17.73 -4.16
N ARG A 187 14.12 19.02 -4.00
CA ARG A 187 14.70 20.06 -4.88
C ARG A 187 16.21 19.97 -4.94
N THR A 188 16.86 19.96 -3.79
CA THR A 188 18.32 19.88 -3.67
C THR A 188 18.86 18.59 -4.30
N ARG A 189 18.17 17.47 -4.11
CA ARG A 189 18.57 16.19 -4.67
C ARG A 189 18.45 16.18 -6.18
N ILE A 190 17.38 16.71 -6.76
CA ILE A 190 17.22 16.82 -8.23
C ILE A 190 18.37 17.65 -8.82
N VAL A 191 18.71 18.78 -8.21
CA VAL A 191 19.82 19.63 -8.67
C VAL A 191 21.16 18.89 -8.57
N ALA A 192 21.43 18.22 -7.46
CA ALA A 192 22.67 17.48 -7.23
C ALA A 192 22.84 16.28 -8.19
N GLU A 193 21.75 15.61 -8.57
CA GLU A 193 21.78 14.50 -9.51
C GLU A 193 21.89 14.93 -10.97
N GLY A 194 21.67 16.22 -11.28
CA GLY A 194 21.53 16.79 -12.61
C GLY A 194 20.07 16.68 -13.09
N PRO A 195 19.32 17.80 -13.16
CA PRO A 195 17.89 17.79 -13.47
C PRO A 195 17.52 17.03 -14.73
N GLU A 196 18.37 17.07 -15.75
CA GLU A 196 18.21 16.37 -17.03
C GLU A 196 18.44 14.85 -16.93
N SER A 197 18.96 14.35 -15.81
CA SER A 197 19.17 12.92 -15.57
C SER A 197 18.08 12.29 -14.70
N VAL A 198 17.27 13.11 -13.99
CA VAL A 198 16.21 12.61 -13.12
C VAL A 198 14.95 12.34 -13.94
N LEU A 199 14.51 11.09 -13.91
CA LEU A 199 13.34 10.59 -14.63
C LEU A 199 12.06 10.80 -13.85
N ALA A 200 12.06 10.38 -12.58
CA ALA A 200 10.85 10.35 -11.77
C ALA A 200 11.15 10.50 -10.27
N PHE A 201 10.15 10.99 -9.54
CA PHE A 201 10.02 10.84 -8.10
C PHE A 201 8.85 9.92 -7.79
N ILE A 202 9.09 8.84 -7.01
CA ILE A 202 8.07 7.88 -6.60
C ILE A 202 7.81 7.98 -5.10
N LEU A 203 6.53 7.96 -4.72
CA LEU A 203 6.11 8.00 -3.32
C LEU A 203 4.84 7.19 -3.08
N GLU A 204 4.66 6.68 -1.85
CA GLU A 204 3.37 6.19 -1.34
C GLU A 204 2.59 7.39 -0.77
N PRO A 205 1.39 7.78 -1.25
CA PRO A 205 0.64 8.90 -0.67
C PRO A 205 0.33 8.67 0.81
N VAL A 206 -0.07 7.46 1.17
CA VAL A 206 -0.12 7.00 2.55
C VAL A 206 0.86 5.84 2.70
N MET A 207 1.88 6.01 3.54
CA MET A 207 2.92 5.00 3.71
C MET A 207 2.35 3.76 4.43
N GLY A 208 2.31 2.65 3.70
CA GLY A 208 1.77 1.40 4.21
C GLY A 208 2.76 0.65 5.10
N PHE A 209 3.54 -0.25 4.48
CA PHE A 209 4.39 -1.21 5.19
C PHE A 209 5.63 -0.64 5.87
N CYS A 210 6.07 0.56 5.51
CA CYS A 210 7.20 1.21 6.17
C CYS A 210 6.79 2.30 7.15
N GLY A 211 5.58 2.86 6.99
CA GLY A 211 5.12 4.01 7.76
C GLY A 211 3.96 3.73 8.70
N GLY A 212 3.31 2.56 8.63
CA GLY A 212 2.13 2.28 9.45
C GLY A 212 1.06 3.34 9.26
N ALA A 213 0.54 3.47 8.04
CA ALA A 213 -0.50 4.41 7.65
C ALA A 213 -0.17 5.91 7.84
N THR A 214 1.11 6.27 7.87
CA THR A 214 1.55 7.68 7.94
C THR A 214 1.30 8.40 6.61
N HIS A 215 0.83 9.62 6.68
CA HIS A 215 0.74 10.55 5.55
C HIS A 215 1.32 11.91 5.94
N ALA A 216 1.68 12.69 4.93
CA ALA A 216 2.18 14.06 5.10
C ALA A 216 1.04 15.06 5.29
N PRO A 217 1.32 16.29 5.74
CA PRO A 217 0.43 17.43 5.57
C PRO A 217 0.14 17.73 4.10
N GLU A 218 -0.98 18.39 3.81
CA GLU A 218 -1.42 18.73 2.44
C GLU A 218 -0.38 19.54 1.66
N SER A 219 0.27 20.51 2.32
CA SER A 219 1.33 21.34 1.74
C SER A 219 2.43 20.54 1.05
N TYR A 220 2.81 19.40 1.63
CA TYR A 220 3.84 18.51 1.09
C TYR A 220 3.52 18.02 -0.33
N TYR A 221 2.30 17.57 -0.56
CA TYR A 221 1.93 16.96 -1.86
C TYR A 221 1.88 18.02 -2.96
N ARG A 222 1.36 19.21 -2.66
CA ARG A 222 1.35 20.35 -3.58
C ARG A 222 2.77 20.80 -3.93
N GLU A 223 3.63 20.99 -2.92
CA GLU A 223 5.02 21.39 -3.14
C GLU A 223 5.82 20.35 -3.94
N VAL A 224 5.59 19.05 -3.67
CA VAL A 224 6.19 17.95 -4.46
C VAL A 224 5.76 18.03 -5.92
N ARG A 225 4.46 18.29 -6.20
CA ARG A 225 3.95 18.44 -7.57
C ARG A 225 4.61 19.62 -8.26
N GLU A 226 4.66 20.77 -7.60
CA GLU A 226 5.29 22.00 -8.12
C GLU A 226 6.77 21.78 -8.44
N ILE A 227 7.51 21.10 -7.57
CA ILE A 227 8.93 20.77 -7.81
C ILE A 227 9.08 19.81 -9.00
N CYS A 228 8.25 18.78 -9.08
CA CYS A 228 8.29 17.85 -10.21
C CYS A 228 7.99 18.56 -11.54
N ASP A 229 7.02 19.47 -11.57
CA ASP A 229 6.67 20.26 -12.74
C ASP A 229 7.81 21.20 -13.15
N GLU A 230 8.42 21.90 -12.19
CA GLU A 230 9.53 22.83 -12.43
C GLU A 230 10.72 22.15 -13.14
N PHE A 231 11.05 20.92 -12.73
CA PHE A 231 12.19 20.19 -13.29
C PHE A 231 11.81 19.20 -14.42
N GLY A 232 10.52 19.09 -14.74
CA GLY A 232 10.01 18.13 -15.72
C GLY A 232 10.26 16.67 -15.30
N VAL A 233 10.22 16.39 -13.99
CA VAL A 233 10.34 15.07 -13.37
C VAL A 233 8.96 14.44 -13.26
N LEU A 234 8.78 13.19 -13.66
CA LEU A 234 7.50 12.51 -13.54
C LEU A 234 7.20 12.20 -12.06
N LEU A 235 6.02 12.58 -11.59
CA LEU A 235 5.53 12.20 -10.27
C LEU A 235 4.77 10.87 -10.36
N ILE A 236 5.22 9.85 -9.63
CA ILE A 236 4.60 8.53 -9.58
C ILE A 236 4.04 8.29 -8.18
N HIS A 237 2.73 8.02 -8.09
CA HIS A 237 2.13 7.57 -6.84
C HIS A 237 2.02 6.05 -6.81
N ASP A 238 2.64 5.45 -5.81
CA ASP A 238 2.43 4.06 -5.44
C ASP A 238 1.20 3.96 -4.54
N GLU A 239 0.07 3.72 -5.18
CA GLU A 239 -1.25 3.57 -4.55
C GLU A 239 -1.60 2.09 -4.26
N ILE A 240 -0.60 1.21 -4.28
CA ILE A 240 -0.79 -0.24 -4.09
C ILE A 240 -1.49 -0.55 -2.76
N VAL A 241 -1.19 0.21 -1.72
CA VAL A 241 -1.78 0.03 -0.38
C VAL A 241 -2.95 0.97 -0.14
N SER A 242 -2.83 2.23 -0.55
CA SER A 242 -3.73 3.33 -0.23
C SER A 242 -4.91 3.46 -1.17
N GLY A 243 -4.75 3.02 -2.42
CA GLY A 243 -5.75 3.15 -3.47
C GLY A 243 -6.87 2.10 -3.44
N ALA A 244 -7.62 2.04 -4.53
CA ALA A 244 -8.78 1.18 -4.72
C ALA A 244 -9.82 1.30 -3.58
N GLY A 245 -10.05 2.54 -3.11
CA GLY A 245 -11.05 2.85 -2.09
C GLY A 245 -10.58 2.73 -0.64
N ARG A 246 -9.41 2.17 -0.39
CA ARG A 246 -8.91 1.85 0.96
C ARG A 246 -8.80 3.07 1.87
N SER A 247 -8.33 4.20 1.35
CA SER A 247 -8.19 5.46 2.09
C SER A 247 -9.48 6.27 2.24
N GLY A 248 -10.59 5.84 1.63
CA GLY A 248 -11.85 6.59 1.61
C GLY A 248 -12.04 7.47 0.37
N THR A 249 -11.10 7.42 -0.56
CA THR A 249 -11.12 7.92 -1.93
C THR A 249 -10.63 6.83 -2.86
N PHE A 250 -10.86 6.93 -4.18
CA PHE A 250 -10.38 5.89 -5.09
C PHE A 250 -8.84 5.89 -5.17
N LEU A 251 -8.23 7.04 -5.35
CA LEU A 251 -6.80 7.28 -5.15
C LEU A 251 -6.61 8.09 -3.87
N ALA A 252 -5.63 7.76 -3.05
CA ALA A 252 -5.33 8.56 -1.86
C ALA A 252 -4.90 9.99 -2.22
N ALA A 253 -4.35 10.20 -3.40
CA ALA A 253 -4.07 11.53 -3.95
C ALA A 253 -5.27 12.48 -3.91
N ASP A 254 -6.50 11.96 -4.01
CA ASP A 254 -7.72 12.77 -4.02
C ASP A 254 -8.08 13.37 -2.65
N HIS A 255 -7.32 13.09 -1.60
CA HIS A 255 -7.45 13.74 -0.30
C HIS A 255 -6.85 15.15 -0.27
N TRP A 256 -5.97 15.50 -1.20
CA TRP A 256 -5.19 16.73 -1.17
C TRP A 256 -5.21 17.46 -2.51
N ASP A 257 -5.49 18.74 -2.47
CA ASP A 257 -5.45 19.58 -3.66
C ASP A 257 -4.03 19.68 -4.22
N GLY A 258 -3.90 19.56 -5.53
CA GLY A 258 -2.61 19.63 -6.22
C GLY A 258 -1.73 18.38 -6.06
N ALA A 259 -2.22 17.29 -5.47
CA ALA A 259 -1.43 16.07 -5.23
C ALA A 259 -1.40 15.09 -6.40
N ARG A 260 -2.09 15.35 -7.52
CA ARG A 260 -2.26 14.35 -8.60
C ARG A 260 -0.94 13.97 -9.27
N PRO A 261 -0.68 12.65 -9.44
CA PRO A 261 0.52 12.16 -10.10
C PRO A 261 0.40 12.19 -11.63
N ASP A 262 1.55 12.07 -12.31
CA ASP A 262 1.60 11.75 -13.75
C ASP A 262 1.28 10.27 -14.01
N LEU A 263 1.68 9.37 -13.09
CA LEU A 263 1.44 7.93 -13.17
C LEU A 263 0.99 7.42 -11.80
N ALA A 264 0.00 6.53 -11.77
CA ALA A 264 -0.47 5.90 -10.54
C ALA A 264 -0.37 4.37 -10.64
N ILE A 265 0.01 3.70 -9.54
CA ILE A 265 0.18 2.25 -9.50
C ILE A 265 -0.84 1.66 -8.53
N LEU A 266 -1.59 0.65 -8.97
CA LEU A 266 -2.61 -0.05 -8.18
C LEU A 266 -2.33 -1.55 -8.14
N ALA A 267 -2.65 -2.20 -7.02
CA ALA A 267 -2.62 -3.65 -6.85
C ALA A 267 -3.55 -4.05 -5.69
N LYS A 268 -3.25 -5.16 -5.01
CA LYS A 268 -3.95 -5.58 -3.77
C LYS A 268 -5.48 -5.51 -3.88
N GLY A 269 -6.07 -4.43 -3.40
CA GLY A 269 -7.52 -4.18 -3.46
C GLY A 269 -8.12 -4.24 -4.86
N LEU A 270 -7.31 -4.03 -5.91
CA LEU A 270 -7.73 -4.15 -7.31
C LEU A 270 -8.20 -5.57 -7.65
N GLY A 271 -7.48 -6.58 -7.19
CA GLY A 271 -7.88 -8.00 -7.32
C GLY A 271 -8.69 -8.53 -6.14
N GLY A 272 -8.90 -7.70 -5.10
CA GLY A 272 -9.68 -8.04 -3.92
C GLY A 272 -9.19 -9.25 -3.12
N GLY A 273 -7.96 -9.71 -3.36
CA GLY A 273 -7.41 -10.94 -2.79
C GLY A 273 -7.83 -12.21 -3.53
N TYR A 274 -8.73 -12.15 -4.52
CA TYR A 274 -9.20 -13.30 -5.29
C TYR A 274 -8.21 -13.75 -6.36
N VAL A 275 -7.53 -12.80 -7.00
CA VAL A 275 -6.52 -13.06 -8.02
C VAL A 275 -5.31 -12.13 -7.88
N PRO A 276 -4.13 -12.55 -8.33
CA PRO A 276 -3.02 -11.64 -8.57
C PRO A 276 -3.40 -10.68 -9.71
N LEU A 277 -3.51 -9.39 -9.39
CA LEU A 277 -3.79 -8.33 -10.36
C LEU A 277 -3.19 -7.01 -9.87
N ALA A 278 -2.50 -6.33 -10.77
CA ALA A 278 -1.99 -4.99 -10.58
C ALA A 278 -2.05 -4.21 -11.88
N ALA A 279 -1.95 -2.90 -11.80
CA ALA A 279 -1.89 -2.02 -12.96
C ALA A 279 -1.07 -0.78 -12.65
N PHE A 280 -0.53 -0.14 -13.68
CA PHE A 280 -0.25 1.28 -13.61
C PHE A 280 -1.19 2.03 -14.56
N LEU A 281 -1.54 3.25 -14.17
CA LEU A 281 -2.38 4.17 -14.93
C LEU A 281 -1.52 5.32 -15.47
N ALA A 282 -1.82 5.73 -16.69
CA ALA A 282 -1.10 6.79 -17.38
C ALA A 282 -2.06 7.69 -18.19
N PRO A 283 -1.67 8.96 -18.45
CA PRO A 283 -2.38 9.83 -19.39
C PRO A 283 -2.35 9.28 -20.82
N ALA A 284 -3.46 9.38 -21.55
CA ALA A 284 -3.54 9.00 -22.96
C ALA A 284 -2.45 9.71 -23.78
N ALA A 285 -2.18 10.99 -23.52
CA ALA A 285 -1.16 11.75 -24.23
C ALA A 285 0.25 11.15 -24.10
N LEU A 286 0.59 10.55 -22.94
CA LEU A 286 1.88 9.86 -22.77
C LEU A 286 1.91 8.53 -23.51
N VAL A 287 0.78 7.82 -23.51
CA VAL A 287 0.64 6.55 -24.25
C VAL A 287 0.76 6.79 -25.75
N ASP A 288 0.09 7.82 -26.28
CA ASP A 288 0.13 8.19 -27.68
C ASP A 288 1.53 8.64 -28.13
N ALA A 289 2.22 9.44 -27.30
CA ALA A 289 3.61 9.84 -27.54
C ALA A 289 4.54 8.62 -27.65
N VAL A 290 4.38 7.65 -26.77
CA VAL A 290 5.15 6.39 -26.80
C VAL A 290 4.76 5.54 -28.03
N ALA A 291 3.47 5.49 -28.39
CA ALA A 291 2.99 4.75 -29.56
C ALA A 291 3.57 5.33 -30.86
N GLY A 292 3.63 6.66 -30.99
CA GLY A 292 4.20 7.37 -32.15
C GLY A 292 5.69 7.08 -32.39
N GLU A 293 6.42 6.74 -31.33
CA GLU A 293 7.86 6.41 -31.35
C GLU A 293 8.12 4.89 -31.33
N GLY A 294 7.20 4.09 -31.84
CA GLY A 294 7.33 2.64 -31.96
C GLY A 294 6.78 1.83 -30.81
N GLY A 295 6.13 2.45 -29.82
CA GLY A 295 5.36 1.76 -28.79
C GLY A 295 6.13 1.26 -27.57
N PHE A 296 5.38 0.60 -26.66
CA PHE A 296 5.88 0.03 -25.41
C PHE A 296 5.99 -1.50 -25.53
N HIS A 297 7.17 -1.97 -25.95
CA HIS A 297 7.41 -3.38 -26.31
C HIS A 297 7.92 -4.23 -25.14
N VAL A 298 7.87 -3.76 -23.90
CA VAL A 298 8.32 -4.53 -22.74
C VAL A 298 7.28 -5.57 -22.38
N GLY A 299 7.51 -6.81 -22.82
CA GLY A 299 6.59 -7.93 -22.67
C GLY A 299 6.30 -8.31 -21.20
N HIS A 300 5.12 -8.87 -20.97
CA HIS A 300 4.73 -9.57 -19.75
C HIS A 300 3.70 -10.65 -20.18
N THR A 301 3.98 -11.91 -19.89
CA THR A 301 3.14 -13.04 -20.34
C THR A 301 1.70 -12.91 -19.90
N HIS A 302 1.48 -12.53 -18.63
CA HIS A 302 0.16 -12.41 -18.02
C HIS A 302 -0.41 -10.97 -18.06
N LYS A 303 0.12 -10.08 -18.93
CA LYS A 303 -0.49 -8.74 -19.07
C LYS A 303 -1.95 -8.89 -19.52
N ALA A 304 -2.85 -8.12 -18.90
CA ALA A 304 -4.29 -8.14 -19.20
C ALA A 304 -4.89 -9.57 -19.23
N HIS A 305 -4.48 -10.44 -18.29
CA HIS A 305 -4.94 -11.82 -18.20
C HIS A 305 -6.48 -11.86 -18.09
N PRO A 306 -7.21 -12.57 -18.98
CA PRO A 306 -8.67 -12.50 -19.05
C PRO A 306 -9.37 -12.76 -17.73
N LEU A 307 -9.00 -13.86 -17.03
CA LEU A 307 -9.58 -14.19 -15.73
C LEU A 307 -9.29 -13.12 -14.67
N ALA A 308 -8.06 -12.61 -14.62
CA ALA A 308 -7.71 -11.58 -13.65
C ALA A 308 -8.46 -10.27 -13.89
N CYS A 309 -8.63 -9.87 -15.16
CA CYS A 309 -9.39 -8.68 -15.53
C CYS A 309 -10.89 -8.83 -15.25
N ALA A 310 -11.49 -9.99 -15.53
CA ALA A 310 -12.89 -10.26 -15.20
C ALA A 310 -13.14 -10.18 -13.69
N VAL A 311 -12.23 -10.75 -12.89
CA VAL A 311 -12.30 -10.66 -11.42
C VAL A 311 -12.10 -9.23 -10.95
N GLY A 312 -11.09 -8.51 -11.44
CA GLY A 312 -10.88 -7.10 -11.08
C GLY A 312 -12.07 -6.21 -11.41
N LEU A 313 -12.71 -6.46 -12.57
CA LEU A 313 -13.94 -5.78 -12.96
C LEU A 313 -15.09 -6.06 -11.98
N ALA A 314 -15.29 -7.32 -11.57
CA ALA A 314 -16.29 -7.70 -10.60
C ALA A 314 -16.02 -7.07 -9.22
N VAL A 315 -14.76 -7.08 -8.76
CA VAL A 315 -14.33 -6.45 -7.48
C VAL A 315 -14.62 -4.96 -7.46
N LEU A 316 -14.24 -4.24 -8.53
CA LEU A 316 -14.48 -2.80 -8.61
C LEU A 316 -15.96 -2.46 -8.80
N SER A 317 -16.72 -3.27 -9.55
CA SER A 317 -18.17 -3.11 -9.66
C SER A 317 -18.85 -3.23 -8.29
N GLU A 318 -18.51 -4.25 -7.49
CA GLU A 318 -18.97 -4.38 -6.10
C GLU A 318 -18.60 -3.15 -5.27
N THR A 319 -17.36 -2.68 -5.41
CA THR A 319 -16.86 -1.49 -4.68
C THR A 319 -17.69 -0.25 -4.98
N VAL A 320 -18.03 -0.02 -6.25
CA VAL A 320 -18.81 1.15 -6.71
C VAL A 320 -20.29 1.02 -6.35
N GLU A 321 -20.92 -0.09 -6.72
CA GLU A 321 -22.37 -0.30 -6.54
C GLU A 321 -22.78 -0.29 -5.08
N HIS A 322 -21.94 -0.84 -4.20
CA HIS A 322 -22.18 -0.85 -2.76
C HIS A 322 -21.57 0.36 -2.01
N LYS A 323 -21.08 1.36 -2.75
CA LYS A 323 -20.50 2.60 -2.20
C LYS A 323 -19.43 2.33 -1.13
N LEU A 324 -18.57 1.32 -1.39
CA LEU A 324 -17.59 0.89 -0.39
C LEU A 324 -16.50 1.94 -0.17
N ILE A 325 -16.26 2.86 -1.11
CA ILE A 325 -15.31 3.98 -0.95
C ILE A 325 -15.83 4.97 0.09
N GLU A 326 -17.08 5.41 -0.05
CA GLU A 326 -17.73 6.31 0.91
C GLU A 326 -17.87 5.62 2.28
N ARG A 327 -18.24 4.33 2.28
CA ARG A 327 -18.29 3.53 3.49
C ARG A 327 -16.92 3.42 4.17
N ALA A 328 -15.84 3.27 3.41
CA ALA A 328 -14.49 3.25 3.96
C ALA A 328 -14.12 4.57 4.65
N ARG A 329 -14.57 5.71 4.12
CA ARG A 329 -14.41 7.02 4.75
C ARG A 329 -15.17 7.08 6.08
N ASP A 330 -16.45 6.75 6.07
CA ASP A 330 -17.33 6.93 7.22
C ASP A 330 -17.05 5.90 8.33
N THR A 331 -16.94 4.61 7.97
CA THR A 331 -16.60 3.53 8.89
C THR A 331 -15.16 3.63 9.38
N GLY A 332 -14.25 4.12 8.51
CA GLY A 332 -12.87 4.41 8.89
C GLY A 332 -12.74 5.55 9.90
N ALA A 333 -13.56 6.60 9.78
CA ALA A 333 -13.63 7.65 10.79
C ALA A 333 -14.10 7.10 12.15
N TYR A 334 -15.11 6.23 12.14
CA TYR A 334 -15.57 5.53 13.35
C TYR A 334 -14.46 4.66 13.95
N LEU A 335 -13.80 3.82 13.15
CA LEU A 335 -12.67 3.00 13.59
C LEU A 335 -11.58 3.85 14.25
N ARG A 336 -11.19 4.94 13.61
CA ARG A 336 -10.14 5.83 14.14
C ARG A 336 -10.55 6.47 15.47
N ALA A 337 -11.83 6.86 15.61
CA ALA A 337 -12.35 7.39 16.87
C ALA A 337 -12.27 6.33 18.00
N GLN A 338 -12.65 5.06 17.71
CA GLN A 338 -12.54 3.98 18.68
C GLN A 338 -11.09 3.65 19.06
N LEU A 339 -10.16 3.67 18.09
CA LEU A 339 -8.73 3.48 18.35
C LEU A 339 -8.15 4.63 19.19
N LYS A 340 -8.57 5.88 18.95
CA LYS A 340 -8.18 7.02 19.80
C LYS A 340 -8.76 6.93 21.19
N HIS A 341 -9.98 6.44 21.36
CA HIS A 341 -10.53 6.16 22.69
C HIS A 341 -9.69 5.09 23.41
N LEU A 342 -9.32 4.02 22.70
CA LEU A 342 -8.42 3.00 23.24
C LEU A 342 -7.06 3.59 23.63
N GLN A 343 -6.50 4.50 22.82
CA GLN A 343 -5.26 5.24 23.12
C GLN A 343 -5.38 6.04 24.40
N GLY A 344 -6.53 6.69 24.64
CA GLY A 344 -6.77 7.47 25.88
C GLY A 344 -6.67 6.63 27.15
N ASN A 345 -6.97 5.33 27.06
CA ASN A 345 -6.98 4.37 28.17
C ASN A 345 -5.75 3.44 28.21
N SER A 346 -4.72 3.69 27.39
CA SER A 346 -3.51 2.88 27.29
C SER A 346 -2.26 3.71 27.57
N THR A 347 -1.28 3.15 28.26
CA THR A 347 0.01 3.79 28.51
C THR A 347 1.03 3.55 27.41
N ILE A 348 0.81 2.52 26.57
CA ILE A 348 1.75 2.07 25.53
C ILE A 348 1.31 2.43 24.12
N ILE A 349 0.10 2.98 23.90
CA ILE A 349 -0.31 3.48 22.58
C ILE A 349 0.20 4.90 22.41
N GLY A 350 1.26 5.07 21.61
CA GLY A 350 1.87 6.37 21.34
C GLY A 350 1.09 7.19 20.33
N ASP A 351 0.66 6.56 19.24
CA ASP A 351 -0.04 7.24 18.13
C ASP A 351 -1.12 6.36 17.51
N VAL A 352 -2.15 7.01 16.99
CA VAL A 352 -3.21 6.43 16.14
C VAL A 352 -3.35 7.31 14.91
N ARG A 353 -3.03 6.76 13.74
CA ARG A 353 -2.98 7.49 12.47
C ARG A 353 -3.60 6.71 11.32
N GLY A 354 -3.89 7.39 10.21
CA GLY A 354 -4.39 6.79 8.98
C GLY A 354 -5.53 7.56 8.33
N LEU A 355 -6.01 7.05 7.18
CA LEU A 355 -7.12 7.57 6.39
C LEU A 355 -8.07 6.44 5.99
N GLY A 356 -9.36 6.71 6.01
CA GLY A 356 -10.38 5.71 5.69
C GLY A 356 -10.21 4.43 6.51
N MET A 357 -10.23 3.28 5.85
CA MET A 357 -10.02 1.95 6.46
C MET A 357 -8.54 1.53 6.45
N LEU A 358 -7.60 2.44 6.35
CA LEU A 358 -6.16 2.22 6.49
C LEU A 358 -5.68 2.96 7.74
N ASN A 359 -5.61 2.27 8.87
CA ASN A 359 -5.20 2.85 10.14
C ASN A 359 -4.07 2.03 10.77
N ALA A 360 -3.33 2.64 11.68
CA ALA A 360 -2.33 1.96 12.49
C ALA A 360 -2.28 2.52 13.91
N VAL A 361 -1.84 1.65 14.83
CA VAL A 361 -1.57 1.96 16.23
C VAL A 361 -0.08 1.77 16.45
N GLU A 362 0.62 2.80 16.93
CA GLU A 362 2.04 2.71 17.27
C GLU A 362 2.23 2.42 18.75
N ILE A 363 3.12 1.47 19.06
CA ILE A 363 3.40 1.02 20.42
C ILE A 363 4.72 1.64 20.90
N VAL A 364 4.70 2.22 22.08
CA VAL A 364 5.84 2.91 22.71
C VAL A 364 6.02 2.47 24.15
N ALA A 365 7.21 2.66 24.69
CA ALA A 365 7.49 2.48 26.12
C ALA A 365 7.04 3.69 26.94
N ASP A 366 7.01 4.87 26.34
CA ASP A 366 6.64 6.12 26.96
C ASP A 366 6.09 7.07 25.90
N ARG A 367 4.92 7.65 26.17
CA ARG A 367 4.16 8.47 25.21
C ARG A 367 4.77 9.85 25.01
N ASP A 368 5.26 10.47 26.09
CA ASP A 368 5.75 11.84 26.06
C ASP A 368 7.08 11.94 25.31
N SER A 369 8.01 11.07 25.66
CA SER A 369 9.31 10.96 24.99
C SER A 369 9.27 10.16 23.69
N ARG A 370 8.14 9.49 23.37
CA ARG A 370 7.96 8.58 22.23
C ARG A 370 9.00 7.45 22.22
N ARG A 371 9.52 7.09 23.39
CA ARG A 371 10.57 6.09 23.54
C ARG A 371 10.09 4.71 23.14
N MET A 372 10.90 4.04 22.32
CA MET A 372 10.64 2.67 21.86
C MET A 372 10.87 1.64 22.97
N LEU A 373 10.15 0.54 22.90
CA LEU A 373 10.46 -0.66 23.69
C LEU A 373 11.73 -1.35 23.16
N PRO A 374 12.53 -2.00 24.04
CA PRO A 374 13.71 -2.75 23.63
C PRO A 374 13.39 -3.80 22.57
N ARG A 375 14.30 -4.00 21.60
CA ARG A 375 14.12 -4.99 20.54
C ARG A 375 13.97 -6.42 21.08
N SER A 376 14.64 -6.73 22.20
CA SER A 376 14.57 -8.03 22.85
C SER A 376 13.16 -8.43 23.33
N MET A 377 12.27 -7.46 23.48
CA MET A 377 10.87 -7.71 23.90
C MET A 377 9.98 -8.20 22.75
N ASP A 378 10.44 -8.11 21.51
CA ASP A 378 9.66 -8.50 20.32
C ASP A 378 8.17 -8.13 20.39
N VAL A 379 7.91 -6.85 20.70
CA VAL A 379 6.57 -6.32 21.01
C VAL A 379 5.56 -6.65 19.90
N VAL A 380 5.96 -6.48 18.66
CA VAL A 380 5.09 -6.75 17.51
C VAL A 380 4.74 -8.24 17.45
N GLY A 381 5.74 -9.13 17.53
CA GLY A 381 5.51 -10.57 17.57
C GLY A 381 4.64 -11.00 18.75
N ARG A 382 4.86 -10.37 19.91
CA ARG A 382 4.06 -10.63 21.11
C ARG A 382 2.59 -10.24 20.94
N VAL A 383 2.30 -9.03 20.44
CA VAL A 383 0.91 -8.61 20.17
C VAL A 383 0.25 -9.50 19.11
N GLN A 384 0.99 -9.89 18.06
CA GLN A 384 0.48 -10.82 17.06
C GLN A 384 0.11 -12.19 17.64
N ALA A 385 0.92 -12.70 18.58
CA ALA A 385 0.63 -13.96 19.28
C ALA A 385 -0.63 -13.85 20.14
N LEU A 386 -0.75 -12.80 20.95
CA LEU A 386 -1.94 -12.51 21.78
C LEU A 386 -3.21 -12.34 20.94
N ALA A 387 -3.12 -11.58 19.84
CA ALA A 387 -4.22 -11.37 18.91
C ALA A 387 -4.68 -12.70 18.29
N ARG A 388 -3.77 -13.52 17.80
CA ARG A 388 -4.11 -14.84 17.25
C ARG A 388 -4.74 -15.75 18.27
N ALA A 389 -4.25 -15.73 19.51
CA ALA A 389 -4.84 -16.50 20.60
C ALA A 389 -6.32 -16.11 20.86
N THR A 390 -6.63 -14.82 20.74
CA THR A 390 -7.98 -14.26 20.95
C THR A 390 -8.86 -14.23 19.70
N GLY A 391 -8.38 -14.73 18.56
CA GLY A 391 -9.18 -14.78 17.32
C GLY A 391 -9.07 -13.52 16.45
N LEU A 392 -8.00 -12.74 16.56
CA LEU A 392 -7.71 -11.63 15.67
C LEU A 392 -6.51 -11.97 14.79
N LEU A 393 -6.60 -11.69 13.49
CA LEU A 393 -5.47 -11.75 12.57
C LEU A 393 -4.99 -10.32 12.29
N ILE A 394 -3.84 -9.97 12.83
CA ILE A 394 -3.24 -8.66 12.71
C ILE A 394 -1.90 -8.72 11.98
N TYR A 395 -1.53 -7.62 11.35
CA TYR A 395 -0.21 -7.37 10.79
C TYR A 395 0.47 -6.24 11.56
N GLY A 396 1.73 -6.41 11.88
CA GLY A 396 2.53 -5.36 12.50
C GLY A 396 3.98 -5.46 12.07
N ARG A 397 4.72 -4.40 12.27
CA ARG A 397 6.12 -4.32 11.87
C ARG A 397 6.91 -3.42 12.80
N ARG A 398 8.18 -3.76 13.00
CA ARG A 398 9.23 -2.89 13.51
C ARG A 398 10.03 -2.35 12.33
N THR A 399 9.87 -1.08 11.99
CA THR A 399 10.46 -0.52 10.79
C THR A 399 11.89 -0.04 11.05
N HIS A 400 12.83 -0.36 10.13
CA HIS A 400 14.23 0.08 10.18
C HIS A 400 14.89 -0.16 11.54
N ALA A 401 14.79 -1.40 12.04
CA ALA A 401 15.29 -1.79 13.35
C ALA A 401 14.73 -0.95 14.54
N GLY A 402 13.58 -0.30 14.34
CA GLY A 402 12.90 0.51 15.34
C GLY A 402 13.02 2.02 15.13
N ARG A 403 13.87 2.51 14.23
CA ARG A 403 13.99 3.96 13.99
C ARG A 403 12.64 4.64 13.72
N PHE A 404 11.72 3.92 13.03
CA PHE A 404 10.42 4.44 12.63
C PHE A 404 9.24 3.73 13.32
N GLY A 405 9.45 3.17 14.50
CA GLY A 405 8.39 2.68 15.38
C GLY A 405 8.09 1.17 15.28
N ASP A 406 7.35 0.72 16.29
CA ASP A 406 6.64 -0.56 16.33
C ASP A 406 5.17 -0.27 16.15
N TRP A 407 4.55 -0.76 15.11
CA TRP A 407 3.15 -0.47 14.83
C TRP A 407 2.36 -1.72 14.41
N ILE A 408 1.07 -1.66 14.70
CA ILE A 408 0.06 -2.64 14.31
C ILE A 408 -0.90 -1.98 13.33
N MET A 409 -1.06 -2.59 12.16
CA MET A 409 -2.03 -2.15 11.16
C MET A 409 -3.44 -2.59 11.56
N VAL A 410 -4.41 -1.69 11.37
CA VAL A 410 -5.85 -1.95 11.53
C VAL A 410 -6.54 -1.48 10.24
N ALA A 411 -6.69 -2.42 9.33
CA ALA A 411 -7.18 -2.19 7.97
C ALA A 411 -8.13 -3.32 7.52
N PRO A 412 -9.26 -3.53 8.21
CA PRO A 412 -10.20 -4.60 7.88
C PRO A 412 -10.81 -4.41 6.49
N PRO A 413 -11.47 -5.42 5.91
CA PRO A 413 -12.21 -5.28 4.66
C PRO A 413 -13.17 -4.08 4.69
N LEU A 414 -13.38 -3.41 3.54
CA LEU A 414 -14.25 -2.22 3.44
C LEU A 414 -15.72 -2.53 3.76
N ILE A 415 -16.08 -3.80 3.69
CA ILE A 415 -17.42 -4.31 4.07
C ILE A 415 -17.61 -4.43 5.58
N ALA A 416 -16.58 -4.27 6.40
CA ALA A 416 -16.68 -4.37 7.84
C ALA A 416 -17.76 -3.43 8.40
N THR A 417 -18.56 -3.95 9.32
CA THR A 417 -19.61 -3.21 10.00
C THR A 417 -19.07 -2.51 11.26
N ARG A 418 -19.87 -1.64 11.87
CA ARG A 418 -19.50 -1.06 13.18
C ARG A 418 -19.36 -2.13 14.25
N ALA A 419 -20.19 -3.17 14.21
CA ALA A 419 -20.09 -4.29 15.16
C ALA A 419 -18.76 -5.07 14.99
N ASP A 420 -18.32 -5.29 13.74
CA ASP A 420 -17.01 -5.89 13.47
C ASP A 420 -15.87 -5.01 13.99
N ILE A 421 -16.00 -3.69 13.84
CA ILE A 421 -15.01 -2.73 14.37
C ILE A 421 -14.97 -2.78 15.90
N ASP A 422 -16.12 -2.83 16.56
CA ASP A 422 -16.20 -2.92 18.02
C ASP A 422 -15.57 -4.21 18.53
N GLU A 423 -15.78 -5.35 17.83
CA GLU A 423 -15.11 -6.62 18.14
C GLU A 423 -13.59 -6.49 17.97
N ILE A 424 -13.12 -5.88 16.87
CA ILE A 424 -11.69 -5.66 16.58
C ILE A 424 -11.05 -4.80 17.68
N VAL A 425 -11.63 -3.64 17.99
CA VAL A 425 -11.05 -2.70 18.95
C VAL A 425 -11.07 -3.27 20.36
N THR A 426 -12.15 -3.94 20.76
CA THR A 426 -12.25 -4.63 22.06
C THR A 426 -11.17 -5.72 22.18
N GLY A 427 -11.03 -6.56 21.14
CA GLY A 427 -10.01 -7.61 21.12
C GLY A 427 -8.59 -7.07 21.15
N LEU A 428 -8.30 -6.02 20.37
CA LEU A 428 -7.00 -5.35 20.37
C LEU A 428 -6.71 -4.71 21.73
N GLY A 429 -7.70 -4.08 22.35
CA GLY A 429 -7.59 -3.52 23.71
C GLY A 429 -7.19 -4.57 24.74
N ARG A 430 -7.81 -5.75 24.71
CA ARG A 430 -7.43 -6.87 25.60
C ARG A 430 -5.98 -7.32 25.38
N CYS A 431 -5.54 -7.40 24.12
CA CYS A 431 -4.15 -7.77 23.80
C CYS A 431 -3.15 -6.74 24.34
N LEU A 432 -3.44 -5.45 24.15
CA LEU A 432 -2.56 -4.37 24.61
C LEU A 432 -2.54 -4.26 26.14
N THR A 433 -3.68 -4.40 26.83
CA THR A 433 -3.73 -4.45 28.30
C THR A 433 -2.94 -5.64 28.86
N THR A 434 -2.97 -6.80 28.18
CA THR A 434 -2.15 -7.95 28.58
C THR A 434 -0.67 -7.63 28.42
N LEU A 435 -0.28 -7.03 27.28
CA LEU A 435 1.10 -6.60 27.06
C LEU A 435 1.56 -5.58 28.12
N GLU A 436 0.72 -4.58 28.45
CA GLU A 436 1.05 -3.58 29.51
C GLU A 436 1.35 -4.23 30.85
N ARG A 437 0.58 -5.24 31.26
CA ARG A 437 0.82 -5.98 32.49
C ARG A 437 2.12 -6.75 32.45
N GLU A 438 2.42 -7.43 31.33
CA GLU A 438 3.67 -8.14 31.13
C GLU A 438 4.88 -7.19 31.20
N LEU A 439 4.80 -6.02 30.60
CA LEU A 439 5.85 -5.00 30.64
C LEU A 439 6.06 -4.46 32.08
N ALA A 440 4.99 -4.25 32.84
CA ALA A 440 5.08 -3.78 34.23
C ALA A 440 5.71 -4.81 35.19
N THR A 441 5.63 -6.12 34.87
CA THR A 441 6.23 -7.19 35.69
C THR A 441 7.67 -7.53 35.27
N SER A 442 8.13 -7.03 34.13
CA SER A 442 9.46 -7.32 33.56
C SER A 442 10.49 -6.18 33.81
N GLY A 443 10.06 -5.05 34.36
CA GLY A 443 10.89 -3.89 34.74
C GLY A 443 11.04 -3.79 36.21
#